data_94d96b8eb40fe8199a31d765b4f12bf7
#
_entry.id   94d96b8eb40fe8199a31d765b4f12bf7
#
_cell.length_a   1.000
_cell.length_b   1.000
_cell.length_c   1.000
_cell.angle_alpha   90.00
_cell.angle_beta   90.00
_cell.angle_gamma   90.00
#
_symmetry.space_group_name_H-M   'P 1'
#
loop_
_entity.id
_entity.type
_entity.pdbx_description
1 polymer ?
#
loop_
_entity_poly.entity_id
_entity_poly.type
_entity_poly.pdbx_seq_one_letter_code
_entity_poly.pdbx_strand_id
1 'polypeptide(L)'
;MKKILLFSLLLLCPLIIQAQTAYVRASGKQIVDKNGANLILRSIGTGNWMLQEGYMMQTSDVAGTQHEFKKKLTDLIGTEKTNQFYTSWLDAHFRKVDVDSMARWGFNCVRPALHYNLFTLAIEDEPVQGENTWLESGFVRLDSLMAWCAANKMYVILDMHGAPGGQGKDAAISDYDAT
;
A
#
# COMPACT_ATOMS: atom_id res chain seq x y z
N MET A 1 54.06 0.81 -39.06
CA MET A 1 53.42 1.25 -37.81
C MET A 1 51.92 1.52 -38.02
N LYS A 2 51.09 0.52 -38.42
CA LYS A 2 49.63 0.69 -38.68
C LYS A 2 48.80 -0.55 -38.31
N LYS A 3 49.20 -1.37 -37.31
CA LYS A 3 48.47 -2.61 -36.93
C LYS A 3 48.10 -2.72 -35.45
N ILE A 4 48.22 -1.64 -34.65
CA ILE A 4 47.92 -1.69 -33.21
C ILE A 4 46.59 -1.03 -32.84
N LEU A 5 45.86 -0.41 -33.77
CA LEU A 5 44.64 0.36 -33.48
C LEU A 5 43.33 -0.46 -33.64
N LEU A 6 43.37 -1.73 -34.00
CA LEU A 6 42.19 -2.55 -34.26
C LEU A 6 41.81 -3.50 -33.12
N PHE A 7 42.57 -3.56 -32.05
CA PHE A 7 42.32 -4.53 -30.96
C PHE A 7 41.70 -3.92 -29.71
N SER A 8 41.53 -2.59 -29.63
CA SER A 8 40.93 -1.92 -28.48
C SER A 8 39.40 -1.73 -28.57
N LEU A 9 38.77 -2.12 -29.70
CA LEU A 9 37.34 -1.90 -29.91
C LEU A 9 36.45 -3.13 -29.62
N LEU A 10 37.01 -4.23 -29.17
CA LEU A 10 36.30 -5.49 -28.93
C LEU A 10 36.06 -5.81 -27.44
N LEU A 11 36.43 -4.89 -26.54
CA LEU A 11 36.27 -5.07 -25.09
C LEU A 11 35.17 -4.19 -24.44
N LEU A 12 34.36 -3.50 -25.27
CA LEU A 12 33.07 -2.97 -24.81
C LEU A 12 32.00 -4.03 -25.04
N CYS A 13 32.17 -5.20 -24.43
CA CYS A 13 31.04 -6.08 -24.19
C CYS A 13 30.04 -5.31 -23.33
N PRO A 14 28.79 -5.12 -23.76
CA PRO A 14 27.82 -4.42 -22.92
C PRO A 14 27.74 -5.24 -21.63
N LEU A 15 28.12 -4.65 -20.52
CA LEU A 15 27.61 -5.03 -19.22
C LEU A 15 26.10 -4.83 -19.32
N ILE A 16 25.42 -5.83 -19.88
CA ILE A 16 23.96 -5.90 -19.80
C ILE A 16 23.69 -5.97 -18.32
N ILE A 17 23.28 -4.83 -17.80
CA ILE A 17 22.86 -4.63 -16.43
C ILE A 17 21.74 -5.65 -16.18
N GLN A 18 22.09 -6.73 -15.52
CA GLN A 18 21.11 -7.71 -15.01
C GLN A 18 20.37 -7.13 -13.79
N ALA A 19 20.01 -5.85 -13.83
CA ALA A 19 19.27 -5.19 -12.77
C ALA A 19 17.79 -5.61 -12.73
N GLN A 20 17.30 -6.39 -13.69
CA GLN A 20 15.87 -6.73 -13.79
C GLN A 20 15.48 -8.11 -13.30
N THR A 21 16.39 -8.91 -12.76
CA THR A 21 16.06 -10.29 -12.37
C THR A 21 15.66 -10.46 -10.90
N ALA A 22 15.70 -9.40 -10.10
CA ALA A 22 15.43 -9.50 -8.66
C ALA A 22 13.96 -9.36 -8.28
N TYR A 23 13.06 -9.01 -9.22
CA TYR A 23 11.68 -8.64 -8.95
C TYR A 23 10.68 -9.60 -9.58
N VAL A 24 9.48 -9.61 -9.02
CA VAL A 24 8.29 -10.20 -9.64
C VAL A 24 8.01 -9.48 -10.96
N ARG A 25 7.68 -10.24 -12.01
CA ARG A 25 7.41 -9.69 -13.34
C ARG A 25 6.36 -10.48 -14.10
N ALA A 26 5.77 -9.85 -15.09
CA ALA A 26 4.92 -10.53 -16.05
C ALA A 26 5.80 -11.31 -17.07
N SER A 27 5.39 -12.53 -17.42
CA SER A 27 5.98 -13.35 -18.48
C SER A 27 4.84 -13.98 -19.28
N GLY A 28 4.51 -13.42 -20.44
CA GLY A 28 3.32 -13.78 -21.20
C GLY A 28 2.05 -13.53 -20.36
N LYS A 29 1.31 -14.59 -20.07
CA LYS A 29 0.08 -14.54 -19.25
C LYS A 29 0.30 -14.96 -17.79
N GLN A 30 1.54 -15.05 -17.34
CA GLN A 30 1.91 -15.51 -16.00
C GLN A 30 2.62 -14.39 -15.24
N ILE A 31 2.47 -14.41 -13.90
CA ILE A 31 3.34 -13.71 -12.99
C ILE A 31 4.45 -14.68 -12.58
N VAL A 32 5.70 -14.25 -12.67
CA VAL A 32 6.86 -15.07 -12.30
C VAL A 32 7.67 -14.37 -11.21
N ASP A 33 8.31 -15.18 -10.38
CA ASP A 33 9.23 -14.72 -9.35
C ASP A 33 10.58 -14.26 -9.97
N LYS A 34 11.50 -13.85 -9.11
CA LYS A 34 12.86 -13.44 -9.51
C LYS A 34 13.62 -14.50 -10.29
N ASN A 35 13.32 -15.79 -10.08
CA ASN A 35 13.98 -16.91 -10.75
C ASN A 35 13.26 -17.33 -12.05
N GLY A 36 12.14 -16.70 -12.39
CA GLY A 36 11.32 -17.06 -13.55
C GLY A 36 10.33 -18.19 -13.30
N ALA A 37 10.21 -18.68 -12.06
CA ALA A 37 9.21 -19.67 -11.71
C ALA A 37 7.82 -19.05 -11.61
N ASN A 38 6.79 -19.78 -12.05
CA ASN A 38 5.41 -19.31 -11.98
C ASN A 38 5.01 -19.01 -10.52
N LEU A 39 4.50 -17.80 -10.28
CA LEU A 39 4.11 -17.31 -8.96
C LEU A 39 2.59 -17.21 -8.87
N ILE A 40 2.02 -18.01 -7.99
CA ILE A 40 0.60 -17.91 -7.61
C ILE A 40 0.52 -17.14 -6.29
N LEU A 41 -0.06 -15.95 -6.33
CA LEU A 41 -0.29 -15.13 -5.14
C LEU A 41 -1.56 -15.60 -4.42
N ARG A 42 -1.38 -16.19 -3.26
CA ARG A 42 -2.46 -16.47 -2.30
C ARG A 42 -2.50 -15.33 -1.30
N SER A 43 -3.28 -14.31 -1.65
CA SER A 43 -3.34 -13.06 -0.92
C SER A 43 -4.54 -12.97 0.00
N ILE A 44 -4.38 -12.22 1.10
CA ILE A 44 -5.47 -11.78 1.96
C ILE A 44 -5.42 -10.26 2.06
N GLY A 45 -6.58 -9.61 2.03
CA GLY A 45 -6.70 -8.17 2.22
C GLY A 45 -6.76 -7.80 3.70
N THR A 46 -6.16 -6.66 4.07
CA THR A 46 -6.28 -6.10 5.41
C THR A 46 -7.47 -5.14 5.45
N GLY A 47 -8.68 -5.66 5.45
CA GLY A 47 -9.87 -4.83 5.55
C GLY A 47 -9.86 -3.94 6.79
N ASN A 48 -10.37 -2.73 6.67
CA ASN A 48 -10.52 -1.74 7.75
C ASN A 48 -9.23 -1.23 8.41
N TRP A 49 -8.04 -1.71 8.04
CA TRP A 49 -6.82 -1.24 8.70
C TRP A 49 -6.48 0.21 8.31
N MET A 50 -6.08 0.43 7.08
CA MET A 50 -5.63 1.74 6.58
C MET A 50 -6.71 2.46 5.75
N LEU A 51 -7.84 1.81 5.53
CA LEU A 51 -9.07 2.37 4.98
C LEU A 51 -10.23 1.65 5.64
N GLN A 52 -11.15 2.42 6.23
CA GLN A 52 -12.34 1.90 6.90
C GLN A 52 -13.53 1.88 5.94
N GLU A 53 -14.25 0.77 5.93
CA GLU A 53 -15.44 0.58 5.10
C GLU A 53 -16.63 0.27 6.03
N GLY A 54 -17.69 1.05 5.92
CA GLY A 54 -18.82 1.03 6.84
C GLY A 54 -19.49 -0.34 6.98
N TYR A 55 -19.56 -1.12 5.89
CA TYR A 55 -20.16 -2.46 5.94
C TYR A 55 -19.29 -3.45 6.74
N MET A 56 -17.97 -3.35 6.67
CA MET A 56 -17.07 -4.17 7.48
C MET A 56 -17.01 -3.70 8.94
N MET A 57 -17.16 -2.39 9.17
CA MET A 57 -17.23 -1.78 10.51
C MET A 57 -18.59 -2.02 11.18
N GLN A 58 -19.60 -2.48 10.42
CA GLN A 58 -20.99 -2.55 10.84
C GLN A 58 -21.57 -1.19 11.25
N THR A 59 -21.15 -0.15 10.55
CA THR A 59 -21.56 1.24 10.80
C THR A 59 -22.36 1.84 9.65
N SER A 60 -22.70 1.06 8.61
CA SER A 60 -23.34 1.57 7.39
C SER A 60 -24.64 2.34 7.65
N ASP A 61 -25.40 1.97 8.70
CA ASP A 61 -26.65 2.63 9.05
C ASP A 61 -26.46 4.04 9.62
N VAL A 62 -25.24 4.36 10.07
CA VAL A 62 -24.90 5.66 10.69
C VAL A 62 -23.79 6.40 9.95
N ALA A 63 -22.86 5.67 9.37
CA ALA A 63 -21.74 6.22 8.58
C ALA A 63 -21.27 5.15 7.60
N GLY A 64 -21.53 5.35 6.31
CA GLY A 64 -21.18 4.40 5.25
C GLY A 64 -19.72 4.48 4.83
N THR A 65 -19.09 5.63 5.02
CA THR A 65 -17.75 5.94 4.56
C THR A 65 -16.81 6.30 5.70
N GLN A 66 -15.49 6.24 5.46
CA GLN A 66 -14.49 6.59 6.46
C GLN A 66 -14.58 8.06 6.90
N HIS A 67 -14.74 9.00 5.97
CA HIS A 67 -14.84 10.42 6.31
C HIS A 67 -16.11 10.73 7.12
N GLU A 68 -17.25 10.14 6.77
CA GLU A 68 -18.49 10.29 7.55
C GLU A 68 -18.32 9.73 8.98
N PHE A 69 -17.70 8.55 9.11
CA PHE A 69 -17.44 7.97 10.42
C PHE A 69 -16.53 8.84 11.25
N LYS A 70 -15.42 9.33 10.66
CA LYS A 70 -14.49 10.23 11.33
C LYS A 70 -15.16 11.52 11.75
N LYS A 71 -16.00 12.10 10.87
CA LYS A 71 -16.75 13.33 11.18
C LYS A 71 -17.68 13.11 12.37
N LYS A 72 -18.52 12.08 12.35
CA LYS A 72 -19.46 11.78 13.44
C LYS A 72 -18.76 11.47 14.75
N LEU A 73 -17.63 10.75 14.69
CA LEU A 73 -16.82 10.51 15.88
C LEU A 73 -16.25 11.81 16.43
N THR A 74 -15.77 12.70 15.56
CA THR A 74 -15.26 14.01 15.96
C THR A 74 -16.35 14.88 16.59
N ASP A 75 -17.55 14.88 16.02
CA ASP A 75 -18.71 15.60 16.58
C ASP A 75 -19.09 15.06 17.96
N LEU A 76 -18.91 13.77 18.21
CA LEU A 76 -19.29 13.10 19.47
C LEU A 76 -18.24 13.29 20.59
N ILE A 77 -16.96 13.09 20.29
CA ILE A 77 -15.89 13.01 21.31
C ILE A 77 -14.79 14.07 21.16
N GLY A 78 -14.88 14.91 20.14
CA GLY A 78 -13.90 15.97 19.83
C GLY A 78 -12.67 15.46 19.05
N THR A 79 -11.98 16.39 18.42
CA THR A 79 -10.87 16.13 17.49
C THR A 79 -9.72 15.37 18.16
N GLU A 80 -9.32 15.76 19.36
CA GLU A 80 -8.19 15.14 20.07
C GLU A 80 -8.43 13.66 20.32
N LYS A 81 -9.59 13.30 20.86
CA LYS A 81 -9.94 11.89 21.14
C LYS A 81 -10.15 11.09 19.86
N THR A 82 -10.67 11.70 18.82
CA THR A 82 -10.77 11.08 17.49
C THR A 82 -9.39 10.74 16.93
N ASN A 83 -8.42 11.64 17.03
CA ASN A 83 -7.05 11.38 16.61
C ASN A 83 -6.39 10.26 17.44
N GLN A 84 -6.61 10.24 18.74
CA GLN A 84 -6.15 9.15 19.62
C GLN A 84 -6.79 7.81 19.23
N PHE A 85 -8.09 7.79 18.90
CA PHE A 85 -8.77 6.60 18.40
C PHE A 85 -8.12 6.08 17.11
N TYR A 86 -7.90 6.94 16.11
CA TYR A 86 -7.30 6.53 14.84
C TYR A 86 -5.86 6.05 14.99
N THR A 87 -5.07 6.69 15.86
CA THR A 87 -3.71 6.22 16.19
C THR A 87 -3.77 4.81 16.77
N SER A 88 -4.61 4.61 17.79
CA SER A 88 -4.77 3.30 18.45
C SER A 88 -5.32 2.25 17.50
N TRP A 89 -6.26 2.62 16.62
CA TRP A 89 -6.81 1.74 15.60
C TRP A 89 -5.73 1.24 14.65
N LEU A 90 -4.96 2.15 14.06
CA LEU A 90 -3.90 1.81 13.11
C LEU A 90 -2.79 0.95 13.75
N ASP A 91 -2.50 1.17 15.03
CA ASP A 91 -1.43 0.45 15.74
C ASP A 91 -1.88 -0.93 16.24
N ALA A 92 -3.19 -1.14 16.47
CA ALA A 92 -3.71 -2.36 17.08
C ALA A 92 -4.47 -3.28 16.12
N HIS A 93 -5.07 -2.74 15.04
CA HIS A 93 -5.97 -3.49 14.17
C HIS A 93 -5.25 -4.57 13.35
N PHE A 94 -4.05 -4.28 12.87
CA PHE A 94 -3.23 -5.21 12.11
C PHE A 94 -1.78 -5.15 12.56
N ARG A 95 -1.21 -6.30 12.93
CA ARG A 95 0.10 -6.39 13.58
C ARG A 95 0.94 -7.52 13.01
N LYS A 96 2.22 -7.57 13.43
CA LYS A 96 3.15 -8.64 13.06
C LYS A 96 2.58 -10.05 13.29
N VAL A 97 1.89 -10.26 14.39
CA VAL A 97 1.32 -11.58 14.74
C VAL A 97 0.29 -12.05 13.72
N ASP A 98 -0.42 -11.12 13.08
CA ASP A 98 -1.40 -11.42 12.02
C ASP A 98 -0.68 -11.89 10.76
N VAL A 99 0.39 -11.20 10.33
CA VAL A 99 1.25 -11.60 9.21
C VAL A 99 1.88 -12.97 9.46
N ASP A 100 2.42 -13.20 10.66
CA ASP A 100 3.01 -14.48 11.05
C ASP A 100 1.95 -15.61 10.99
N SER A 101 0.70 -15.31 11.37
CA SER A 101 -0.40 -16.28 11.31
C SER A 101 -0.83 -16.57 9.87
N MET A 102 -0.95 -15.56 9.04
CA MET A 102 -1.24 -15.70 7.59
C MET A 102 -0.20 -16.59 6.92
N ALA A 103 1.10 -16.36 7.20
CA ALA A 103 2.18 -17.17 6.66
C ALA A 103 2.04 -18.65 7.09
N ARG A 104 1.74 -18.91 8.37
CA ARG A 104 1.51 -20.28 8.86
C ARG A 104 0.29 -20.96 8.21
N TRP A 105 -0.71 -20.19 7.80
CA TRP A 105 -1.89 -20.70 7.09
C TRP A 105 -1.67 -20.91 5.60
N GLY A 106 -0.45 -20.60 5.10
CA GLY A 106 -0.06 -20.82 3.71
C GLY A 106 -0.36 -19.67 2.77
N PHE A 107 -0.75 -18.50 3.27
CA PHE A 107 -0.77 -17.27 2.48
C PHE A 107 0.66 -16.83 2.18
N ASN A 108 0.89 -16.29 0.99
CA ASN A 108 2.19 -15.77 0.56
C ASN A 108 2.13 -14.31 0.10
N CYS A 109 1.01 -13.64 0.36
CA CYS A 109 0.82 -12.26 -0.05
C CYS A 109 -0.16 -11.55 0.90
N VAL A 110 0.07 -10.27 1.14
CA VAL A 110 -0.85 -9.35 1.84
C VAL A 110 -1.20 -8.20 0.90
N ARG A 111 -2.47 -7.80 0.86
CA ARG A 111 -2.94 -6.63 0.11
C ARG A 111 -3.54 -5.61 1.09
N PRO A 112 -2.77 -4.62 1.56
CA PRO A 112 -3.34 -3.52 2.34
C PRO A 112 -4.15 -2.60 1.44
N ALA A 113 -5.41 -2.34 1.81
CA ALA A 113 -6.20 -1.27 1.25
C ALA A 113 -5.78 0.05 1.93
N LEU A 114 -5.24 0.98 1.14
CA LEU A 114 -4.64 2.23 1.60
C LEU A 114 -5.57 3.40 1.34
N HIS A 115 -5.58 4.37 2.25
CA HIS A 115 -6.20 5.66 2.04
C HIS A 115 -5.14 6.75 1.90
N TYR A 116 -5.28 7.61 0.90
CA TYR A 116 -4.30 8.64 0.57
C TYR A 116 -3.97 9.57 1.75
N ASN A 117 -4.94 9.88 2.60
CA ASN A 117 -4.79 10.82 3.73
C ASN A 117 -3.83 10.33 4.83
N LEU A 118 -3.33 9.10 4.75
CA LEU A 118 -2.25 8.60 5.60
C LEU A 118 -0.87 8.95 5.04
N PHE A 119 -0.79 9.39 3.79
CA PHE A 119 0.45 9.63 3.05
C PHE A 119 0.62 11.08 2.59
N THR A 120 -0.48 11.79 2.31
CA THR A 120 -0.48 13.19 1.89
C THR A 120 -1.63 13.94 2.54
N LEU A 121 -1.56 15.27 2.54
CA LEU A 121 -2.72 16.10 2.82
C LEU A 121 -3.77 15.99 1.69
N ALA A 122 -4.99 16.42 1.96
CA ALA A 122 -5.98 16.68 0.92
C ALA A 122 -5.50 17.85 0.04
N ILE A 123 -5.92 17.85 -1.23
CA ILE A 123 -5.46 18.86 -2.21
C ILE A 123 -5.79 20.28 -1.74
N GLU A 124 -6.96 20.47 -1.14
CA GLU A 124 -7.43 21.74 -0.58
C GLU A 124 -6.66 22.21 0.64
N ASP A 125 -6.01 21.29 1.36
CA ASP A 125 -5.23 21.56 2.57
C ASP A 125 -3.73 21.75 2.29
N GLU A 126 -3.29 21.54 1.04
CA GLU A 126 -1.89 21.71 0.68
C GLU A 126 -1.47 23.18 0.74
N PRO A 127 -0.38 23.51 1.47
CA PRO A 127 0.06 24.90 1.64
C PRO A 127 0.58 25.53 0.36
N VAL A 128 1.03 24.71 -0.61
CA VAL A 128 1.54 25.14 -1.91
C VAL A 128 0.83 24.38 -3.01
N GLN A 129 0.12 25.11 -3.87
CA GLN A 129 -0.61 24.49 -4.98
C GLN A 129 0.34 23.71 -5.92
N GLY A 130 0.01 22.46 -6.18
CA GLY A 130 0.77 21.57 -7.08
C GLY A 130 1.94 20.84 -6.41
N GLU A 131 2.11 21.02 -5.09
CA GLU A 131 3.05 20.23 -4.28
C GLU A 131 2.28 19.25 -3.37
N ASN A 132 2.99 18.26 -2.84
CA ASN A 132 2.43 17.32 -1.88
C ASN A 132 3.21 17.39 -0.55
N THR A 133 2.49 17.52 0.55
CA THR A 133 3.04 17.35 1.89
C THR A 133 2.99 15.88 2.26
N TRP A 134 4.14 15.25 2.43
CA TRP A 134 4.24 13.85 2.80
C TRP A 134 4.05 13.65 4.30
N LEU A 135 3.18 12.71 4.67
CA LEU A 135 2.85 12.35 6.06
C LEU A 135 3.53 11.03 6.41
N GLU A 136 4.39 11.04 7.43
CA GLU A 136 5.16 9.87 7.86
C GLU A 136 4.29 8.71 8.37
N SER A 137 3.10 8.99 8.89
CA SER A 137 2.28 8.00 9.60
C SER A 137 1.91 6.78 8.76
N GLY A 138 1.62 6.97 7.48
CA GLY A 138 1.33 5.88 6.53
C GLY A 138 2.59 5.10 6.18
N PHE A 139 3.68 5.81 5.87
CA PHE A 139 4.94 5.18 5.46
C PHE A 139 5.55 4.31 6.55
N VAL A 140 5.63 4.78 7.79
CA VAL A 140 6.16 3.99 8.93
C VAL A 140 5.40 2.67 9.12
N ARG A 141 4.08 2.69 8.91
CA ARG A 141 3.26 1.47 9.01
C ARG A 141 3.47 0.54 7.83
N LEU A 142 3.63 1.08 6.62
CA LEU A 142 3.97 0.28 5.44
C LEU A 142 5.37 -0.34 5.56
N ASP A 143 6.35 0.40 6.05
CA ASP A 143 7.70 -0.12 6.28
C ASP A 143 7.66 -1.28 7.29
N SER A 144 6.86 -1.14 8.34
CA SER A 144 6.63 -2.22 9.31
C SER A 144 6.01 -3.44 8.65
N LEU A 145 4.94 -3.26 7.84
CA LEU A 145 4.31 -4.34 7.08
C LEU A 145 5.30 -5.02 6.13
N MET A 146 6.07 -4.24 5.38
CA MET A 146 7.09 -4.76 4.46
C MET A 146 8.13 -5.59 5.20
N ALA A 147 8.60 -5.13 6.36
CA ALA A 147 9.55 -5.87 7.20
C ALA A 147 8.94 -7.19 7.71
N TRP A 148 7.68 -7.17 8.19
CA TRP A 148 7.00 -8.38 8.67
C TRP A 148 6.76 -9.39 7.54
N CYS A 149 6.36 -8.91 6.35
CA CYS A 149 6.17 -9.75 5.18
C CYS A 149 7.49 -10.34 4.69
N ALA A 150 8.56 -9.54 4.63
CA ALA A 150 9.89 -10.01 4.23
C ALA A 150 10.41 -11.11 5.18
N ALA A 151 10.24 -10.96 6.50
CA ALA A 151 10.61 -11.97 7.49
C ALA A 151 9.86 -13.30 7.28
N ASN A 152 8.65 -13.25 6.75
CA ASN A 152 7.80 -14.40 6.43
C ASN A 152 7.88 -14.86 4.96
N LYS A 153 8.75 -14.25 4.14
CA LYS A 153 8.88 -14.51 2.69
C LYS A 153 7.57 -14.30 1.93
N MET A 154 6.78 -13.34 2.36
CA MET A 154 5.51 -12.96 1.74
C MET A 154 5.68 -11.74 0.85
N TYR A 155 4.85 -11.67 -0.19
CA TYR A 155 4.72 -10.52 -1.07
C TYR A 155 3.73 -9.51 -0.50
N VAL A 156 3.80 -8.28 -1.01
CA VAL A 156 2.83 -7.22 -0.69
C VAL A 156 2.31 -6.62 -1.98
N ILE A 157 0.99 -6.44 -2.07
CA ILE A 157 0.32 -5.69 -3.14
C ILE A 157 -0.17 -4.39 -2.52
N LEU A 158 0.50 -3.28 -2.80
CA LEU A 158 0.05 -1.96 -2.36
C LEU A 158 -1.16 -1.54 -3.20
N ASP A 159 -2.28 -1.34 -2.53
CA ASP A 159 -3.54 -0.96 -3.16
C ASP A 159 -3.99 0.41 -2.65
N MET A 160 -3.81 1.45 -3.47
CA MET A 160 -4.36 2.78 -3.19
C MET A 160 -5.87 2.75 -3.44
N HIS A 161 -6.61 2.23 -2.47
CA HIS A 161 -8.03 1.97 -2.55
C HIS A 161 -8.88 3.23 -2.37
N GLY A 162 -8.51 4.07 -1.40
CA GLY A 162 -9.04 5.42 -1.21
C GLY A 162 -8.08 6.44 -1.81
N ALA A 163 -8.15 6.67 -3.12
CA ALA A 163 -7.43 7.75 -3.80
C ALA A 163 -8.12 9.11 -3.55
N PRO A 164 -7.44 10.26 -3.75
CA PRO A 164 -8.08 11.56 -3.68
C PRO A 164 -9.34 11.63 -4.56
N GLY A 165 -10.48 12.01 -3.98
CA GLY A 165 -11.78 11.99 -4.66
C GLY A 165 -12.39 10.60 -4.86
N GLY A 166 -11.76 9.52 -4.37
CA GLY A 166 -12.19 8.13 -4.50
C GLY A 166 -11.86 7.51 -5.87
N GLN A 167 -11.87 6.18 -5.95
CA GLN A 167 -11.59 5.44 -7.19
C GLN A 167 -12.82 5.22 -8.07
N GLY A 168 -14.00 5.61 -7.61
CA GLY A 168 -15.26 5.42 -8.30
C GLY A 168 -16.38 6.04 -7.50
N LYS A 169 -17.63 5.78 -7.92
CA LYS A 169 -18.82 6.35 -7.27
C LYS A 169 -19.33 5.54 -6.07
N ASP A 170 -18.65 4.46 -5.72
CA ASP A 170 -19.00 3.66 -4.54
C ASP A 170 -18.29 4.22 -3.30
N ALA A 171 -18.95 5.18 -2.67
CA ALA A 171 -18.43 5.85 -1.47
C ALA A 171 -18.13 4.87 -0.33
N ALA A 172 -18.94 3.81 -0.19
CA ALA A 172 -18.79 2.84 0.89
C ALA A 172 -17.49 2.02 0.80
N ILE A 173 -16.91 1.89 -0.39
CA ILE A 173 -15.70 1.10 -0.64
C ILE A 173 -14.45 1.98 -0.75
N SER A 174 -14.55 3.09 -1.47
CA SER A 174 -13.40 3.92 -1.82
C SER A 174 -13.33 5.26 -1.09
N ASP A 175 -14.20 5.48 -0.13
CA ASP A 175 -14.36 6.75 0.59
C ASP A 175 -14.59 7.93 -0.37
N TYR A 176 -15.38 7.69 -1.42
CA TYR A 176 -15.70 8.72 -2.41
C TYR A 176 -16.48 9.87 -1.79
N ASP A 177 -15.99 11.08 -2.01
CA ASP A 177 -16.68 12.32 -1.69
C ASP A 177 -16.91 13.11 -2.98
N ALA A 178 -18.17 13.45 -3.28
CA ALA A 178 -18.56 14.13 -4.51
C ALA A 178 -18.57 15.67 -4.36
N THR A 179 -18.27 16.21 -3.17
CA THR A 179 -18.34 17.66 -2.86
C THR A 179 -17.03 18.38 -3.12
#